data_80fe209d42f86047155889db3c3e5985
#
_entry.id   80fe209d42f86047155889db3c3e5985
#
_cell.length_a   1.000
_cell.length_b   1.000
_cell.length_c   1.000
_cell.angle_alpha   90.00
_cell.angle_beta   90.00
_cell.angle_gamma   90.00
#
_symmetry.space_group_name_H-M   'P 1'
#
loop_
_entity.id
_entity.type
_entity.pdbx_description
1 polymer ?
#
loop_
_entity_poly.entity_id
_entity_poly.type
_entity_poly.pdbx_seq_one_letter_code
_entity_poly.pdbx_strand_id
1 'polypeptide(L)'
;MISNLNICSQKGLIERFDSTIGANTVLMPFGGKYQNTPTQAMAAKLPVLHGNTKTTSIMGWGYDPYLSSVSPYHGAMSAVVESIAKVIAIGGTYEKCWLTFQEYFERTQNDPERWGKPMSALLGAYKAQIELGCGSIGGKDSMSGTFEEIDVPPTLVSFAVSVTDADKVVSQEFKKAGSKVILIKPEYDDNKLVNFDSLKAVFEKVEKLIAEGKVLSCWAVSYGGVSEAVAKMAFGNKIGFKFTDKLTAEELYRACYGAFVIELAEGVDLSLIHISEPTRPLYI
;
A
#
# COMPACT_ATOMS: atom_id res chain seq x y z
N MET A 1 16.10 5.70 -9.27
CA MET A 1 14.92 5.22 -8.56
C MET A 1 15.23 3.99 -7.68
N ILE A 2 15.56 2.84 -8.23
CA ILE A 2 15.73 1.56 -7.46
C ILE A 2 16.79 1.65 -6.34
N SER A 3 17.79 2.51 -6.47
CA SER A 3 18.83 2.74 -5.45
C SER A 3 18.42 3.73 -4.33
N ASN A 4 17.24 4.34 -4.41
CA ASN A 4 16.71 5.18 -3.34
C ASN A 4 16.39 4.30 -2.12
N LEU A 5 16.79 4.71 -0.92
CA LEU A 5 16.64 3.92 0.31
C LEU A 5 15.17 3.59 0.65
N ASN A 6 14.21 4.43 0.23
CA ASN A 6 12.78 4.15 0.42
C ASN A 6 12.20 3.19 -0.64
N ILE A 7 12.96 2.85 -1.69
CA ILE A 7 12.50 1.98 -2.79
C ILE A 7 13.33 0.71 -2.87
N CYS A 8 14.63 0.76 -2.53
CA CYS A 8 15.52 -0.39 -2.66
C CYS A 8 15.03 -1.59 -1.84
N SER A 9 15.49 -2.78 -2.22
CA SER A 9 15.14 -4.00 -1.50
C SER A 9 15.71 -3.98 -0.09
N GLN A 10 14.85 -4.27 0.89
CA GLN A 10 15.22 -4.45 2.30
C GLN A 10 15.47 -5.93 2.66
N LYS A 11 15.65 -6.80 1.65
CA LYS A 11 15.74 -8.24 1.82
C LYS A 11 16.83 -8.66 2.82
N GLY A 12 18.00 -8.07 2.72
CA GLY A 12 19.12 -8.38 3.63
C GLY A 12 18.86 -8.07 5.11
N LEU A 13 17.96 -7.11 5.41
CA LEU A 13 17.52 -6.83 6.77
C LEU A 13 16.45 -7.82 7.23
N ILE A 14 15.49 -8.12 6.36
CA ILE A 14 14.32 -8.96 6.68
C ILE A 14 14.74 -10.43 6.86
N GLU A 15 15.69 -10.93 6.09
CA GLU A 15 16.19 -12.30 6.19
C GLU A 15 16.89 -12.62 7.53
N ARG A 16 17.15 -11.62 8.37
CA ARG A 16 17.63 -11.84 9.74
C ARG A 16 16.53 -12.31 10.69
N PHE A 17 15.26 -12.22 10.29
CA PHE A 17 14.11 -12.60 11.09
C PHE A 17 13.44 -13.83 10.51
N ASP A 18 12.99 -14.73 11.38
CA ASP A 18 12.19 -15.89 10.97
C ASP A 18 10.73 -15.45 10.73
N SER A 19 10.28 -15.60 9.50
CA SER A 19 8.93 -15.24 9.08
C SER A 19 7.95 -16.42 9.15
N THR A 20 8.39 -17.58 9.63
CA THR A 20 7.61 -18.83 9.65
C THR A 20 7.25 -19.30 11.05
N ILE A 21 7.64 -18.58 12.09
CA ILE A 21 7.33 -18.90 13.48
C ILE A 21 5.82 -19.08 13.66
N GLY A 22 5.42 -20.20 14.27
CA GLY A 22 4.00 -20.55 14.47
C GLY A 22 3.33 -21.19 13.26
N ALA A 23 4.00 -21.29 12.10
CA ALA A 23 3.53 -21.94 10.87
C ALA A 23 2.20 -21.42 10.31
N ASN A 24 1.82 -20.18 10.65
CA ASN A 24 0.56 -19.55 10.21
C ASN A 24 0.74 -18.54 9.08
N THR A 25 1.97 -18.29 8.64
CA THR A 25 2.28 -17.33 7.57
C THR A 25 1.64 -17.76 6.26
N VAL A 26 0.84 -16.88 5.64
CA VAL A 26 0.21 -17.06 4.33
C VAL A 26 1.05 -16.39 3.24
N LEU A 27 1.53 -15.18 3.49
CA LEU A 27 2.46 -14.47 2.61
C LEU A 27 3.83 -14.36 3.28
N MET A 28 4.85 -14.89 2.62
CA MET A 28 6.24 -14.68 3.01
C MET A 28 6.65 -13.23 2.71
N PRO A 29 7.65 -12.66 3.40
CA PRO A 29 8.11 -11.29 3.17
C PRO A 29 8.53 -11.00 1.72
N PHE A 30 8.96 -12.04 1.00
CA PHE A 30 9.30 -11.97 -0.42
C PHE A 30 8.63 -13.10 -1.19
N GLY A 31 7.84 -12.74 -2.22
CA GLY A 31 7.09 -13.66 -3.06
C GLY A 31 7.82 -14.06 -4.34
N GLY A 32 7.21 -15.02 -5.03
CA GLY A 32 7.67 -15.60 -6.28
C GLY A 32 8.68 -16.73 -6.11
N LYS A 33 8.95 -17.44 -7.21
CA LYS A 33 9.87 -18.58 -7.24
C LYS A 33 11.28 -18.23 -6.71
N TYR A 34 11.72 -17.01 -6.96
CA TYR A 34 13.05 -16.53 -6.54
C TYR A 34 13.02 -15.70 -5.25
N GLN A 35 11.84 -15.54 -4.64
CA GLN A 35 11.65 -14.78 -3.39
C GLN A 35 12.31 -13.39 -3.44
N ASN A 36 11.98 -12.60 -4.47
CA ASN A 36 12.56 -11.28 -4.70
C ASN A 36 11.53 -10.15 -4.80
N THR A 37 10.23 -10.47 -4.98
CA THR A 37 9.18 -9.45 -4.93
C THR A 37 8.79 -9.19 -3.48
N PRO A 38 9.02 -7.99 -2.93
CA PRO A 38 8.61 -7.69 -1.56
C PRO A 38 7.09 -7.74 -1.42
N THR A 39 6.63 -8.34 -0.33
CA THR A 39 5.21 -8.36 0.03
C THR A 39 4.82 -7.03 0.68
N GLN A 40 3.74 -6.42 0.22
CA GLN A 40 3.33 -5.10 0.69
C GLN A 40 2.56 -5.11 2.02
N ALA A 41 1.98 -6.26 2.38
CA ALA A 41 1.21 -6.41 3.60
C ALA A 41 1.40 -7.82 4.18
N MET A 42 1.36 -7.93 5.49
CA MET A 42 1.42 -9.20 6.21
C MET A 42 0.09 -9.95 6.04
N ALA A 43 0.16 -11.27 5.87
CA ALA A 43 -0.98 -12.17 5.95
C ALA A 43 -0.61 -13.43 6.73
N ALA A 44 -1.32 -13.69 7.82
CA ALA A 44 -1.12 -14.86 8.67
C ALA A 44 -2.45 -15.38 9.21
N LYS A 45 -2.63 -16.70 9.20
CA LYS A 45 -3.81 -17.34 9.80
C LYS A 45 -3.86 -17.05 11.30
N LEU A 46 -5.05 -16.87 11.82
CA LEU A 46 -5.25 -16.74 13.27
C LEU A 46 -4.85 -18.04 13.96
N PRO A 47 -4.12 -17.98 15.07
CA PRO A 47 -3.80 -19.16 15.85
C PRO A 47 -5.07 -19.72 16.49
N VAL A 48 -5.25 -21.03 16.40
CA VAL A 48 -6.34 -21.77 17.07
C VAL A 48 -5.76 -22.88 17.94
N LEU A 49 -6.41 -23.15 19.06
CA LEU A 49 -5.92 -24.17 20.00
C LEU A 49 -6.00 -25.58 19.41
N HIS A 50 -7.02 -25.86 18.60
CA HIS A 50 -7.23 -27.15 17.97
C HIS A 50 -7.76 -26.99 16.54
N GLY A 51 -7.32 -27.86 15.64
CA GLY A 51 -7.74 -27.87 14.23
C GLY A 51 -7.05 -26.82 13.37
N ASN A 52 -7.68 -26.42 12.28
CA ASN A 52 -7.18 -25.46 11.30
C ASN A 52 -8.22 -24.36 11.04
N THR A 53 -7.77 -23.17 10.72
CA THR A 53 -8.61 -22.07 10.27
C THR A 53 -8.14 -21.53 8.93
N LYS A 54 -9.07 -20.98 8.14
CA LYS A 54 -8.76 -20.16 6.97
C LYS A 54 -8.76 -18.66 7.29
N THR A 55 -9.30 -18.29 8.47
CA THR A 55 -9.34 -16.90 8.90
C THR A 55 -7.93 -16.36 9.03
N THR A 56 -7.65 -15.29 8.30
CA THR A 56 -6.33 -14.70 8.14
C THR A 56 -6.38 -13.25 8.53
N SER A 57 -5.54 -12.87 9.48
CA SER A 57 -5.26 -11.45 9.77
C SER A 57 -4.33 -10.90 8.70
N ILE A 58 -4.65 -9.71 8.23
CA ILE A 58 -3.85 -8.97 7.25
C ILE A 58 -3.57 -7.58 7.77
N MET A 59 -2.35 -7.07 7.52
CA MET A 59 -1.93 -5.74 7.97
C MET A 59 -1.02 -5.09 6.95
N GLY A 60 -1.42 -3.90 6.49
CA GLY A 60 -0.63 -3.00 5.66
C GLY A 60 -0.15 -1.78 6.44
N TRP A 61 0.86 -1.10 5.94
CA TRP A 61 1.35 0.16 6.50
C TRP A 61 1.58 1.21 5.40
N GLY A 62 1.51 2.48 5.76
CA GLY A 62 1.77 3.60 4.87
C GLY A 62 2.56 4.72 5.56
N TYR A 63 3.53 5.29 4.83
CA TYR A 63 4.31 6.45 5.24
C TYR A 63 5.19 6.96 4.11
N ASP A 64 5.19 8.25 3.88
CA ASP A 64 6.09 8.94 2.96
C ASP A 64 6.84 10.05 3.69
N PRO A 65 8.14 9.88 4.00
CA PRO A 65 8.93 10.86 4.73
C PRO A 65 9.11 12.18 3.97
N TYR A 66 9.17 12.14 2.64
CA TYR A 66 9.35 13.34 1.82
C TYR A 66 8.08 14.17 1.78
N LEU A 67 6.94 13.54 1.52
CA LEU A 67 5.65 14.22 1.54
C LEU A 67 5.33 14.77 2.92
N SER A 68 5.59 13.99 3.98
CA SER A 68 5.39 14.40 5.37
C SER A 68 6.27 15.60 5.76
N SER A 69 7.50 15.68 5.24
CA SER A 69 8.40 16.82 5.47
C SER A 69 7.91 18.10 4.81
N VAL A 70 7.27 17.99 3.64
CA VAL A 70 6.70 19.13 2.91
C VAL A 70 5.36 19.56 3.52
N SER A 71 4.51 18.57 3.85
CA SER A 71 3.20 18.78 4.45
C SER A 71 2.79 17.59 5.31
N PRO A 72 2.87 17.71 6.64
CA PRO A 72 2.42 16.65 7.55
C PRO A 72 0.96 16.23 7.31
N TYR A 73 0.10 17.17 6.92
CA TYR A 73 -1.30 16.92 6.57
C TYR A 73 -1.44 15.96 5.39
N HIS A 74 -0.77 16.27 4.26
CA HIS A 74 -0.81 15.43 3.06
C HIS A 74 -0.11 14.07 3.29
N GLY A 75 1.01 14.10 4.04
CA GLY A 75 1.76 12.89 4.39
C GLY A 75 0.91 11.92 5.19
N ALA A 76 0.26 12.38 6.25
CA ALA A 76 -0.59 11.54 7.10
C ALA A 76 -1.84 11.03 6.38
N MET A 77 -2.49 11.89 5.59
CA MET A 77 -3.64 11.47 4.78
C MET A 77 -3.25 10.39 3.77
N SER A 78 -2.13 10.57 3.06
CA SER A 78 -1.61 9.58 2.12
C SER A 78 -1.17 8.30 2.80
N ALA A 79 -0.63 8.36 4.02
CA ALA A 79 -0.27 7.19 4.82
C ALA A 79 -1.49 6.31 5.14
N VAL A 80 -2.63 6.93 5.49
CA VAL A 80 -3.89 6.20 5.71
C VAL A 80 -4.35 5.52 4.40
N VAL A 81 -4.37 6.27 3.29
CA VAL A 81 -4.77 5.73 1.97
C VAL A 81 -3.86 4.57 1.56
N GLU A 82 -2.54 4.71 1.72
CA GLU A 82 -1.55 3.69 1.36
C GLU A 82 -1.72 2.42 2.18
N SER A 83 -1.88 2.54 3.50
CA SER A 83 -2.03 1.37 4.38
C SER A 83 -3.26 0.53 4.03
N ILE A 84 -4.39 1.20 3.75
CA ILE A 84 -5.63 0.55 3.33
C ILE A 84 -5.49 -0.05 1.92
N ALA A 85 -4.89 0.67 0.97
CA ALA A 85 -4.66 0.17 -0.38
C ALA A 85 -3.82 -1.12 -0.38
N LYS A 86 -2.79 -1.20 0.48
CA LYS A 86 -1.98 -2.41 0.63
C LYS A 86 -2.78 -3.60 1.19
N VAL A 87 -3.71 -3.35 2.10
CA VAL A 87 -4.64 -4.38 2.61
C VAL A 87 -5.55 -4.88 1.49
N ILE A 88 -6.10 -3.98 0.68
CA ILE A 88 -6.94 -4.34 -0.47
C ILE A 88 -6.14 -5.13 -1.50
N ALA A 89 -4.92 -4.72 -1.81
CA ALA A 89 -4.06 -5.39 -2.80
C ALA A 89 -3.80 -6.86 -2.50
N ILE A 90 -3.91 -7.29 -1.25
CA ILE A 90 -3.74 -8.69 -0.84
C ILE A 90 -5.06 -9.42 -0.53
N GLY A 91 -6.22 -8.83 -0.81
CA GLY A 91 -7.52 -9.48 -0.69
C GLY A 91 -8.33 -9.10 0.56
N GLY A 92 -8.01 -7.98 1.20
CA GLY A 92 -8.85 -7.35 2.24
C GLY A 92 -9.90 -6.41 1.66
N THR A 93 -10.71 -5.82 2.54
CA THR A 93 -11.71 -4.82 2.19
C THR A 93 -11.56 -3.58 3.08
N TYR A 94 -11.75 -2.37 2.50
CA TYR A 94 -11.57 -1.14 3.27
C TYR A 94 -12.64 -0.95 4.34
N GLU A 95 -13.88 -1.36 4.10
CA GLU A 95 -14.97 -1.27 5.07
C GLU A 95 -14.74 -2.09 6.36
N LYS A 96 -13.83 -3.06 6.31
CA LYS A 96 -13.44 -3.90 7.45
C LYS A 96 -12.02 -3.62 7.91
N CYS A 97 -11.52 -2.41 7.67
CA CYS A 97 -10.24 -1.97 8.18
C CYS A 97 -10.40 -1.20 9.49
N TRP A 98 -9.50 -1.48 10.40
CA TRP A 98 -9.24 -0.66 11.59
C TRP A 98 -7.82 -0.11 11.50
N LEU A 99 -7.65 1.11 11.99
CA LEU A 99 -6.38 1.82 11.89
C LEU A 99 -5.70 1.87 13.26
N THR A 100 -4.38 1.91 13.25
CA THR A 100 -3.56 2.31 14.40
C THR A 100 -2.41 3.17 13.90
N PHE A 101 -2.05 4.22 14.66
CA PHE A 101 -1.04 5.16 14.23
C PHE A 101 0.19 5.09 15.13
N GLN A 102 1.36 5.19 14.50
CA GLN A 102 2.63 5.43 15.19
C GLN A 102 3.13 6.81 14.81
N GLU A 103 3.23 7.69 15.78
CA GLU A 103 3.66 9.05 15.58
C GLU A 103 5.01 9.30 16.24
N TYR A 104 5.89 10.01 15.52
CA TYR A 104 7.20 10.41 16.02
C TYR A 104 7.57 11.77 15.44
N PHE A 105 7.68 12.74 16.33
CA PHE A 105 7.98 14.13 15.99
C PHE A 105 9.17 14.63 16.76
N GLU A 106 9.75 15.72 16.29
CA GLU A 106 10.79 16.48 16.99
C GLU A 106 10.33 16.95 18.37
N ARG A 107 11.25 17.33 19.23
CA ARG A 107 10.93 17.93 20.52
C ARG A 107 10.18 19.26 20.31
N THR A 108 8.96 19.31 20.76
CA THR A 108 8.07 20.46 20.53
C THR A 108 8.39 21.65 21.43
N GLN A 109 8.88 21.40 22.66
CA GLN A 109 9.18 22.44 23.66
C GLN A 109 8.01 23.44 23.79
N ASN A 110 8.30 24.76 23.80
CA ASN A 110 7.30 25.84 23.81
C ASN A 110 7.18 26.50 22.41
N ASP A 111 7.46 25.77 21.34
CA ASP A 111 7.44 26.27 19.98
C ASP A 111 6.12 25.93 19.30
N PRO A 112 5.24 26.89 18.98
CA PRO A 112 3.97 26.65 18.32
C PRO A 112 4.11 26.02 16.92
N GLU A 113 5.16 26.31 16.17
CA GLU A 113 5.39 25.73 14.83
C GLU A 113 5.68 24.23 14.95
N ARG A 114 6.48 23.85 15.95
CA ARG A 114 6.77 22.44 16.24
C ARG A 114 5.51 21.68 16.68
N TRP A 115 4.64 22.29 17.47
CA TRP A 115 3.33 21.72 17.83
C TRP A 115 2.35 21.68 16.67
N GLY A 116 2.48 22.58 15.70
CA GLY A 116 1.69 22.60 14.49
C GLY A 116 1.86 21.36 13.61
N LYS A 117 3.04 20.72 13.62
CA LYS A 117 3.34 19.54 12.80
C LYS A 117 2.51 18.30 13.20
N PRO A 118 2.51 17.83 14.46
CA PRO A 118 1.65 16.73 14.88
C PRO A 118 0.16 17.07 14.71
N MET A 119 -0.26 18.29 15.02
CA MET A 119 -1.65 18.69 14.80
C MET A 119 -2.06 18.61 13.33
N SER A 120 -1.19 19.07 12.43
CA SER A 120 -1.40 19.00 10.98
C SER A 120 -1.51 17.55 10.49
N ALA A 121 -0.63 16.68 10.97
CA ALA A 121 -0.66 15.24 10.64
C ALA A 121 -1.96 14.58 11.11
N LEU A 122 -2.37 14.84 12.37
CA LEU A 122 -3.63 14.32 12.91
C LEU A 122 -4.84 14.78 12.11
N LEU A 123 -4.89 16.04 11.67
CA LEU A 123 -5.98 16.54 10.83
C LEU A 123 -6.03 15.83 9.46
N GLY A 124 -4.88 15.54 8.85
CA GLY A 124 -4.81 14.78 7.61
C GLY A 124 -5.30 13.33 7.78
N ALA A 125 -4.85 12.65 8.82
CA ALA A 125 -5.31 11.30 9.15
C ALA A 125 -6.80 11.29 9.53
N TYR A 126 -7.28 12.28 10.26
CA TYR A 126 -8.69 12.43 10.62
C TYR A 126 -9.57 12.59 9.38
N LYS A 127 -9.16 13.46 8.43
CA LYS A 127 -9.87 13.64 7.16
C LYS A 127 -10.03 12.30 6.44
N ALA A 128 -8.95 11.53 6.28
CA ALA A 128 -9.01 10.24 5.61
C ALA A 128 -9.92 9.24 6.35
N GLN A 129 -9.89 9.20 7.68
CA GLN A 129 -10.76 8.33 8.49
C GLN A 129 -12.24 8.63 8.28
N ILE A 130 -12.62 9.91 8.30
CA ILE A 130 -14.01 10.33 8.11
C ILE A 130 -14.49 9.99 6.71
N GLU A 131 -13.69 10.30 5.69
CA GLU A 131 -14.06 10.05 4.29
C GLU A 131 -14.21 8.56 3.96
N LEU A 132 -13.34 7.72 4.52
CA LEU A 132 -13.34 6.27 4.26
C LEU A 132 -14.20 5.48 5.26
N GLY A 133 -14.67 6.10 6.33
CA GLY A 133 -15.42 5.41 7.39
C GLY A 133 -14.57 4.42 8.20
N CYS A 134 -13.23 4.56 8.18
CA CYS A 134 -12.29 3.68 8.87
C CYS A 134 -11.77 4.36 10.15
N GLY A 135 -12.15 3.85 11.32
CA GLY A 135 -11.70 4.41 12.60
C GLY A 135 -10.34 3.89 13.05
N SER A 136 -9.57 4.75 13.73
CA SER A 136 -8.40 4.30 14.49
C SER A 136 -8.82 3.76 15.85
N ILE A 137 -8.27 2.59 16.21
CA ILE A 137 -8.54 1.90 17.47
C ILE A 137 -7.51 2.21 18.55
N GLY A 138 -6.45 2.91 18.19
CA GLY A 138 -5.38 3.28 19.09
C GLY A 138 -4.15 3.77 18.35
N GLY A 139 -3.08 3.91 19.08
CA GLY A 139 -1.81 4.36 18.54
C GLY A 139 -0.83 4.72 19.65
N LYS A 140 0.29 5.29 19.25
CA LYS A 140 1.32 5.79 20.16
C LYS A 140 2.00 6.99 19.51
N ASP A 141 2.18 8.02 20.28
CA ASP A 141 2.88 9.24 19.88
C ASP A 141 4.14 9.48 20.72
N SER A 142 5.06 10.22 20.17
CA SER A 142 6.27 10.68 20.85
C SER A 142 6.81 11.94 20.20
N MET A 143 7.14 12.94 21.04
CA MET A 143 7.78 14.19 20.66
C MET A 143 9.21 14.26 21.20
N SER A 144 9.98 13.18 20.96
CA SER A 144 11.37 13.04 21.43
C SER A 144 12.40 12.90 20.29
N GLY A 145 11.96 13.14 19.06
CA GLY A 145 12.74 12.90 17.84
C GLY A 145 13.75 14.00 17.50
N THR A 146 14.41 14.58 18.49
CA THR A 146 15.50 15.54 18.31
C THR A 146 16.76 15.02 18.96
N PHE A 147 17.86 14.96 18.20
CA PHE A 147 19.19 14.68 18.69
C PHE A 147 20.13 15.79 18.22
N GLU A 148 20.63 16.56 19.16
CA GLU A 148 21.41 17.77 18.90
C GLU A 148 20.63 18.72 17.97
N GLU A 149 21.12 18.99 16.75
CA GLU A 149 20.49 19.84 15.74
C GLU A 149 19.71 19.02 14.66
N ILE A 150 19.62 17.70 14.84
CA ILE A 150 18.92 16.82 13.90
C ILE A 150 17.53 16.55 14.41
N ASP A 151 16.53 16.94 13.65
CA ASP A 151 15.14 16.59 13.87
C ASP A 151 14.70 15.45 12.94
N VAL A 152 13.91 14.53 13.46
CA VAL A 152 13.25 13.51 12.61
C VAL A 152 12.24 14.18 11.68
N PRO A 153 12.02 13.64 10.47
CA PRO A 153 10.89 14.08 9.65
C PRO A 153 9.57 13.93 10.42
N PRO A 154 8.59 14.82 10.21
CA PRO A 154 7.25 14.61 10.75
C PRO A 154 6.73 13.22 10.38
N THR A 155 6.49 12.39 11.38
CA THR A 155 6.19 10.98 11.15
C THR A 155 4.83 10.62 11.72
N LEU A 156 3.88 10.25 10.85
CA LEU A 156 2.69 9.49 11.18
C LEU A 156 2.65 8.29 10.26
N VAL A 157 2.95 7.12 10.81
CA VAL A 157 2.80 5.83 10.12
C VAL A 157 1.41 5.31 10.38
N SER A 158 0.63 5.04 9.34
CA SER A 158 -0.65 4.36 9.44
C SER A 158 -0.47 2.86 9.27
N PHE A 159 -1.06 2.07 10.15
CA PHE A 159 -1.24 0.64 9.99
C PHE A 159 -2.74 0.36 9.82
N ALA A 160 -3.11 -0.33 8.75
CA ALA A 160 -4.45 -0.81 8.51
C ALA A 160 -4.50 -2.32 8.76
N VAL A 161 -5.43 -2.75 9.61
CA VAL A 161 -5.62 -4.16 9.97
C VAL A 161 -7.00 -4.60 9.49
N SER A 162 -7.09 -5.78 8.89
CA SER A 162 -8.34 -6.39 8.45
C SER A 162 -8.27 -7.90 8.56
N VAL A 163 -9.34 -8.57 8.17
CA VAL A 163 -9.47 -10.04 8.19
C VAL A 163 -9.99 -10.51 6.84
N THR A 164 -9.42 -11.60 6.33
CA THR A 164 -9.84 -12.27 5.10
C THR A 164 -9.71 -13.80 5.24
N ASP A 165 -10.11 -14.55 4.22
CA ASP A 165 -9.81 -15.98 4.14
C ASP A 165 -8.47 -16.20 3.41
N ALA A 166 -7.68 -17.16 3.88
CA ALA A 166 -6.39 -17.51 3.28
C ALA A 166 -6.49 -17.81 1.77
N ASP A 167 -7.59 -18.38 1.33
CA ASP A 167 -7.83 -18.72 -0.08
C ASP A 167 -8.08 -17.49 -0.97
N LYS A 168 -8.34 -16.33 -0.38
CA LYS A 168 -8.58 -15.06 -1.08
C LYS A 168 -7.34 -14.17 -1.12
N VAL A 169 -6.28 -14.59 -0.46
CA VAL A 169 -5.05 -13.80 -0.39
C VAL A 169 -4.33 -13.82 -1.74
N VAL A 170 -3.98 -12.63 -2.23
CA VAL A 170 -3.27 -12.41 -3.49
C VAL A 170 -1.87 -11.91 -3.18
N SER A 171 -0.86 -12.44 -3.86
CA SER A 171 0.53 -11.97 -3.73
C SER A 171 0.92 -11.04 -4.89
N GLN A 172 2.06 -10.35 -4.73
CA GLN A 172 2.38 -9.19 -5.56
C GLN A 172 3.15 -9.51 -6.83
N GLU A 173 3.90 -10.61 -6.90
CA GLU A 173 4.72 -10.95 -8.07
C GLU A 173 3.89 -11.31 -9.30
N PHE A 174 4.32 -10.94 -10.51
CA PHE A 174 3.71 -11.39 -11.75
C PHE A 174 3.72 -12.92 -11.86
N LYS A 175 2.60 -13.50 -12.27
CA LYS A 175 2.39 -14.96 -12.29
C LYS A 175 2.64 -15.58 -13.65
N LYS A 176 2.23 -14.91 -14.74
CA LYS A 176 2.19 -15.52 -16.07
C LYS A 176 2.68 -14.54 -17.14
N ALA A 177 3.67 -14.97 -17.94
CA ALA A 177 4.07 -14.20 -19.12
C ALA A 177 2.92 -14.12 -20.13
N GLY A 178 2.73 -12.94 -20.74
CA GLY A 178 1.64 -12.67 -21.68
C GLY A 178 0.32 -12.26 -21.04
N SER A 179 0.25 -12.15 -19.71
CA SER A 179 -0.94 -11.63 -19.02
C SER A 179 -1.14 -10.15 -19.32
N LYS A 180 -2.40 -9.71 -19.29
CA LYS A 180 -2.74 -8.30 -19.33
C LYS A 180 -2.54 -7.68 -17.95
N VAL A 181 -1.93 -6.51 -17.93
CA VAL A 181 -1.78 -5.71 -16.71
C VAL A 181 -2.48 -4.38 -16.90
N ILE A 182 -3.17 -3.92 -15.88
CA ILE A 182 -3.89 -2.65 -15.89
C ILE A 182 -3.45 -1.77 -14.74
N LEU A 183 -3.54 -0.46 -14.94
CA LEU A 183 -3.44 0.55 -13.89
C LEU A 183 -4.84 1.10 -13.62
N ILE A 184 -5.27 1.00 -12.38
CA ILE A 184 -6.49 1.63 -11.88
C ILE A 184 -6.08 2.70 -10.88
N LYS A 185 -6.55 3.94 -11.04
CA LYS A 185 -6.17 5.05 -10.17
C LYS A 185 -7.39 5.94 -9.84
N PRO A 186 -7.42 6.53 -8.65
CA PRO A 186 -8.41 7.56 -8.32
C PRO A 186 -8.07 8.89 -9.00
N GLU A 187 -9.04 9.81 -8.98
CA GLU A 187 -8.83 11.21 -9.31
C GLU A 187 -8.09 11.95 -8.18
N TYR A 188 -7.37 12.99 -8.56
CA TYR A 188 -6.71 13.91 -7.65
C TYR A 188 -7.10 15.33 -8.01
N ASP A 189 -7.29 16.19 -7.01
CA ASP A 189 -7.52 17.60 -7.20
C ASP A 189 -6.25 18.37 -7.62
N ASP A 190 -6.37 19.68 -7.83
CA ASP A 190 -5.24 20.55 -8.21
C ASP A 190 -4.16 20.63 -7.11
N ASN A 191 -4.54 20.39 -5.85
CA ASN A 191 -3.63 20.33 -4.71
C ASN A 191 -2.98 18.95 -4.52
N LYS A 192 -3.22 18.01 -5.45
CA LYS A 192 -2.75 16.62 -5.40
C LYS A 192 -3.36 15.79 -4.26
N LEU A 193 -4.47 16.26 -3.68
CA LEU A 193 -5.26 15.49 -2.74
C LEU A 193 -6.14 14.49 -3.52
N VAL A 194 -6.27 13.29 -2.97
CA VAL A 194 -7.13 12.28 -3.57
C VAL A 194 -8.61 12.67 -3.44
N ASN A 195 -9.37 12.50 -4.51
CA ASN A 195 -10.82 12.56 -4.46
C ASN A 195 -11.33 11.27 -3.80
N PHE A 196 -11.93 11.38 -2.62
CA PHE A 196 -12.32 10.21 -1.83
C PHE A 196 -13.49 9.42 -2.43
N ASP A 197 -14.39 10.05 -3.20
CA ASP A 197 -15.46 9.31 -3.87
C ASP A 197 -14.89 8.46 -5.01
N SER A 198 -13.99 9.03 -5.82
CA SER A 198 -13.25 8.27 -6.81
C SER A 198 -12.38 7.16 -6.17
N LEU A 199 -11.73 7.44 -5.02
CA LEU A 199 -10.94 6.46 -4.29
C LEU A 199 -11.77 5.26 -3.81
N LYS A 200 -12.95 5.52 -3.22
CA LYS A 200 -13.89 4.46 -2.80
C LYS A 200 -14.31 3.60 -3.99
N ALA A 201 -14.66 4.22 -5.11
CA ALA A 201 -15.01 3.49 -6.33
C ALA A 201 -13.87 2.61 -6.85
N VAL A 202 -12.61 3.09 -6.77
CA VAL A 202 -11.42 2.29 -7.09
C VAL A 202 -11.26 1.13 -6.12
N PHE A 203 -11.38 1.36 -4.82
CA PHE A 203 -11.26 0.32 -3.79
C PHE A 203 -12.29 -0.79 -3.99
N GLU A 204 -13.57 -0.45 -4.09
CA GLU A 204 -14.67 -1.39 -4.36
C GLU A 204 -14.45 -2.19 -5.64
N LYS A 205 -13.94 -1.53 -6.69
CA LYS A 205 -13.63 -2.18 -7.96
C LYS A 205 -12.54 -3.23 -7.83
N VAL A 206 -11.44 -2.89 -7.15
CA VAL A 206 -10.31 -3.82 -6.95
C VAL A 206 -10.73 -4.98 -6.07
N GLU A 207 -11.44 -4.72 -4.98
CA GLU A 207 -11.99 -5.74 -4.09
C GLU A 207 -12.89 -6.72 -4.85
N LYS A 208 -13.78 -6.21 -5.69
CA LYS A 208 -14.67 -7.03 -6.51
C LYS A 208 -13.88 -7.90 -7.50
N LEU A 209 -12.88 -7.34 -8.19
CA LEU A 209 -12.03 -8.10 -9.12
C LEU A 209 -11.30 -9.24 -8.42
N ILE A 210 -10.78 -9.00 -7.21
CA ILE A 210 -10.10 -10.02 -6.40
C ILE A 210 -11.11 -11.08 -5.93
N ALA A 211 -12.26 -10.67 -5.40
CA ALA A 211 -13.31 -11.59 -4.92
C ALA A 211 -13.85 -12.50 -6.02
N GLU A 212 -13.91 -12.02 -7.26
CA GLU A 212 -14.33 -12.78 -8.45
C GLU A 212 -13.22 -13.66 -9.05
N GLY A 213 -12.01 -13.70 -8.46
CA GLY A 213 -10.88 -14.48 -8.97
C GLY A 213 -10.30 -13.95 -10.29
N LYS A 214 -10.55 -12.70 -10.63
CA LYS A 214 -10.08 -12.05 -11.87
C LYS A 214 -8.67 -11.47 -11.79
N VAL A 215 -8.05 -11.51 -10.62
CA VAL A 215 -6.73 -10.94 -10.32
C VAL A 215 -5.73 -12.06 -10.03
N LEU A 216 -4.62 -12.08 -10.76
CA LEU A 216 -3.49 -12.98 -10.50
C LEU A 216 -2.51 -12.38 -9.51
N SER A 217 -2.19 -11.09 -9.67
CA SER A 217 -1.35 -10.34 -8.75
C SER A 217 -1.77 -8.88 -8.71
N CYS A 218 -1.53 -8.21 -7.57
CA CYS A 218 -1.94 -6.83 -7.36
C CYS A 218 -0.88 -6.09 -6.54
N TRP A 219 -0.61 -4.84 -6.91
CA TRP A 219 0.32 -3.94 -6.23
C TRP A 219 -0.34 -2.59 -5.96
N ALA A 220 -0.36 -2.15 -4.72
CA ALA A 220 -0.75 -0.78 -4.36
C ALA A 220 0.40 0.18 -4.71
N VAL A 221 0.13 1.15 -5.57
CA VAL A 221 1.15 2.14 -6.00
C VAL A 221 1.48 3.08 -4.86
N SER A 222 2.77 3.33 -4.64
CA SER A 222 3.28 4.17 -3.57
C SER A 222 4.30 5.21 -4.09
N TYR A 223 5.25 5.59 -3.26
CA TYR A 223 6.23 6.64 -3.51
C TYR A 223 6.96 6.54 -4.86
N GLY A 224 7.39 5.34 -5.29
CA GLY A 224 8.13 5.15 -6.55
C GLY A 224 7.25 5.06 -7.80
N GLY A 225 5.95 5.27 -7.68
CA GLY A 225 5.01 5.27 -8.79
C GLY A 225 4.82 3.92 -9.46
N VAL A 226 4.28 3.95 -10.68
CA VAL A 226 4.03 2.74 -11.49
C VAL A 226 5.34 2.00 -11.81
N SER A 227 6.44 2.73 -11.98
CA SER A 227 7.74 2.13 -12.29
C SER A 227 8.30 1.28 -11.15
N GLU A 228 8.08 1.67 -9.89
CA GLU A 228 8.40 0.84 -8.72
C GLU A 228 7.54 -0.42 -8.71
N ALA A 229 6.23 -0.25 -8.90
CA ALA A 229 5.27 -1.35 -8.91
C ALA A 229 5.68 -2.44 -9.91
N VAL A 230 5.82 -2.09 -11.19
CA VAL A 230 6.14 -3.07 -12.24
C VAL A 230 7.53 -3.70 -12.07
N ALA A 231 8.52 -2.91 -11.61
CA ALA A 231 9.85 -3.45 -11.37
C ALA A 231 9.85 -4.49 -10.25
N LYS A 232 9.22 -4.19 -9.11
CA LYS A 232 9.16 -5.11 -7.97
C LYS A 232 8.29 -6.33 -8.25
N MET A 233 7.16 -6.16 -8.94
CA MET A 233 6.32 -7.30 -9.37
C MET A 233 7.07 -8.26 -10.31
N ALA A 234 7.99 -7.75 -11.13
CA ALA A 234 8.79 -8.55 -12.07
C ALA A 234 9.85 -9.43 -11.40
N PHE A 235 10.35 -9.06 -10.20
CA PHE A 235 11.52 -9.70 -9.60
C PHE A 235 11.28 -11.14 -9.14
N GLY A 236 10.13 -11.42 -8.56
CA GLY A 236 9.84 -12.68 -7.88
C GLY A 236 9.83 -13.90 -8.80
N ASN A 237 9.34 -13.75 -10.01
CA ASN A 237 9.28 -14.79 -11.03
C ASN A 237 10.16 -14.49 -12.26
N LYS A 238 10.91 -13.38 -12.26
CA LYS A 238 11.72 -12.91 -13.39
C LYS A 238 10.91 -12.78 -14.68
N ILE A 239 9.68 -12.26 -14.55
CA ILE A 239 8.81 -11.97 -15.68
C ILE A 239 9.00 -10.51 -16.05
N GLY A 240 9.44 -10.25 -17.29
CA GLY A 240 9.65 -8.92 -17.82
C GLY A 240 8.33 -8.16 -18.02
N PHE A 241 8.44 -6.87 -18.31
CA PHE A 241 7.29 -5.98 -18.49
C PHE A 241 7.47 -5.10 -19.73
N LYS A 242 6.41 -4.88 -20.49
CA LYS A 242 6.41 -3.99 -21.64
C LYS A 242 5.20 -3.07 -21.57
N PHE A 243 5.45 -1.76 -21.56
CA PHE A 243 4.38 -0.77 -21.69
C PHE A 243 3.82 -0.76 -23.11
N THR A 244 2.50 -0.66 -23.26
CA THR A 244 1.83 -0.54 -24.57
C THR A 244 1.95 0.86 -25.12
N ASP A 245 1.89 1.87 -24.24
CA ASP A 245 1.95 3.28 -24.60
C ASP A 245 3.25 3.90 -24.12
N LYS A 246 3.66 4.99 -24.78
CA LYS A 246 4.72 5.83 -24.27
C LYS A 246 4.17 6.63 -23.08
N LEU A 247 4.67 6.31 -21.89
CA LEU A 247 4.39 7.06 -20.68
C LEU A 247 5.45 8.14 -20.48
N THR A 248 5.04 9.29 -19.99
CA THR A 248 5.96 10.34 -19.57
C THR A 248 6.70 9.94 -18.29
N ALA A 249 7.81 10.58 -17.99
CA ALA A 249 8.52 10.35 -16.73
C ALA A 249 7.62 10.64 -15.51
N GLU A 250 6.78 11.69 -15.60
CA GLU A 250 5.83 12.01 -14.55
C GLU A 250 4.82 10.87 -14.32
N GLU A 251 4.24 10.31 -15.36
CA GLU A 251 3.29 9.20 -15.24
C GLU A 251 3.93 7.92 -14.68
N LEU A 252 5.23 7.71 -14.93
CA LEU A 252 5.96 6.53 -14.46
C LEU A 252 6.40 6.63 -13.00
N TYR A 253 6.89 7.80 -12.59
CA TYR A 253 7.61 7.98 -11.32
C TYR A 253 6.83 8.75 -10.27
N ARG A 254 5.69 9.32 -10.62
CA ARG A 254 4.86 10.07 -9.68
C ARG A 254 4.25 9.12 -8.65
N ALA A 255 4.35 9.50 -7.39
CA ALA A 255 3.59 8.86 -6.32
C ALA A 255 2.09 8.95 -6.61
N CYS A 256 1.38 7.84 -6.44
CA CYS A 256 -0.04 7.73 -6.79
C CYS A 256 -0.75 6.85 -5.75
N TYR A 257 -0.87 7.38 -4.52
CA TYR A 257 -1.48 6.66 -3.42
C TYR A 257 -2.96 6.36 -3.70
N GLY A 258 -3.37 5.11 -3.45
CA GLY A 258 -4.71 4.62 -3.78
C GLY A 258 -4.86 4.04 -5.19
N ALA A 259 -3.81 4.09 -6.02
CA ALA A 259 -3.78 3.43 -7.32
C ALA A 259 -3.27 1.99 -7.21
N PHE A 260 -3.61 1.14 -8.19
CA PHE A 260 -3.21 -0.26 -8.24
C PHE A 260 -2.71 -0.67 -9.62
N VAL A 261 -1.62 -1.44 -9.64
CA VAL A 261 -1.17 -2.21 -10.81
C VAL A 261 -1.66 -3.65 -10.62
N ILE A 262 -2.44 -4.14 -11.57
CA ILE A 262 -3.16 -5.42 -11.45
C ILE A 262 -2.84 -6.30 -12.65
N GLU A 263 -2.33 -7.50 -12.40
CA GLU A 263 -2.24 -8.58 -13.39
C GLU A 263 -3.56 -9.33 -13.43
N LEU A 264 -4.18 -9.40 -14.60
CA LEU A 264 -5.49 -10.02 -14.79
C LEU A 264 -5.38 -11.52 -15.14
N ALA A 265 -6.36 -12.28 -14.66
CA ALA A 265 -6.57 -13.66 -15.08
C ALA A 265 -6.92 -13.74 -16.57
N GLU A 266 -6.70 -14.90 -17.17
CA GLU A 266 -6.98 -15.13 -18.59
C GLU A 266 -8.50 -15.00 -18.89
N GLY A 267 -8.82 -14.38 -20.02
CA GLY A 267 -10.22 -14.22 -20.47
C GLY A 267 -10.99 -13.09 -19.78
N VAL A 268 -10.35 -12.31 -18.91
CA VAL A 268 -11.00 -11.13 -18.32
C VAL A 268 -11.20 -10.05 -19.38
N ASP A 269 -12.46 -9.69 -19.63
CA ASP A 269 -12.82 -8.63 -20.56
C ASP A 269 -12.69 -7.26 -19.87
N LEU A 270 -11.80 -6.43 -20.42
CA LEU A 270 -11.58 -5.07 -19.92
C LEU A 270 -12.78 -4.14 -20.18
N SER A 271 -13.63 -4.45 -21.16
CA SER A 271 -14.85 -3.66 -21.43
C SER A 271 -15.85 -3.74 -20.28
N LEU A 272 -15.80 -4.78 -19.47
CA LEU A 272 -16.62 -4.94 -18.27
C LEU A 272 -16.03 -4.21 -17.06
N ILE A 273 -14.82 -3.70 -17.18
CA ILE A 273 -14.14 -2.91 -16.15
C ILE A 273 -14.48 -1.43 -16.43
N HIS A 274 -15.77 -1.06 -16.36
CA HIS A 274 -16.20 0.32 -16.46
C HIS A 274 -15.59 1.12 -15.29
N ILE A 275 -14.60 1.94 -15.62
CA ILE A 275 -14.08 2.98 -14.75
C ILE A 275 -14.37 4.28 -15.48
N SER A 276 -14.94 5.23 -14.78
CA SER A 276 -15.06 6.62 -15.25
C SER A 276 -13.71 7.31 -15.47
N GLU A 277 -12.62 6.59 -15.23
CA GLU A 277 -11.24 7.03 -15.27
C GLU A 277 -10.39 6.21 -16.25
N PRO A 278 -9.35 6.79 -16.88
CA PRO A 278 -8.58 6.11 -17.90
C PRO A 278 -7.84 4.89 -17.35
N THR A 279 -8.40 3.72 -17.60
CA THR A 279 -7.67 2.46 -17.47
C THR A 279 -6.71 2.37 -18.64
N ARG A 280 -5.41 2.42 -18.38
CA ARG A 280 -4.41 2.18 -19.42
C ARG A 280 -3.98 0.72 -19.36
N PRO A 281 -4.18 -0.07 -20.43
CA PRO A 281 -3.67 -1.42 -20.49
C PRO A 281 -2.14 -1.35 -20.52
N LEU A 282 -1.53 -2.13 -19.64
CA LEU A 282 -0.11 -2.42 -19.61
C LEU A 282 0.01 -3.92 -19.93
N TYR A 283 1.01 -4.35 -20.68
CA TYR A 283 1.16 -5.79 -21.01
C TYR A 283 2.50 -6.32 -20.49
N ILE A 284 2.50 -7.58 -20.11
CA ILE A 284 3.70 -8.34 -19.76
C ILE A 284 4.30 -9.00 -21.00
#